data_efd71c290f1ffe9663614944096f1cb0
#
_entry.id   efd71c290f1ffe9663614944096f1cb0
#
_cell.length_a   1.000
_cell.length_b   1.000
_cell.length_c   1.000
_cell.angle_alpha   90.00
_cell.angle_beta   90.00
_cell.angle_gamma   90.00
#
_symmetry.space_group_name_H-M   'P 1'
#
loop_
_entity.id
_entity.type
_entity.pdbx_description
1 polymer ?
#
loop_
_entity_poly.entity_id
_entity_poly.type
_entity_poly.pdbx_seq_one_letter_code
_entity_poly.pdbx_strand_id
1 'polypeptide(L)'
;MVDKDKPNGSQLVIDNDFEVAPVNDRLFGSFVEHLGRCVYTGIYEPGHPTADADGFRQDVIDLVKELGVTTIRYPGGNFVSGYRWEDGVGDKEKRPRRLDLAWHSTETNEFGLHEMSKWLKKTGGNELMEAVNLGTRGLQDALDLLEYANVPSGTKLSEERRKNGADKPFNIRMWCLGNEMDGPWQIGHKTADDYGTLAASVAAGMRMIDPNVELVVCGSSSHGMDTFGSWEEKVLEKAYENVNFVSCHAYYFPELKADGTRDIASFLASGVDMDGFIKECAAAIDATKARLKSKHDVYISFDEWNVWYQEDEPSKTPEGIGNWPVAPRLLEDVYSVTDAVVFGDLLITLLKNVNRVHAASLAQLVDVIAPIMTEPNGPAWRQTTFYPFSVTAKLAKGGTVLEPKLTSPTCDTAKYGEVPEIDSVAVRCADGSMSVFAVNRSLDSDVDFEVKLPEGFAASTIEAKTLHDGDLNAKNTLADQNRVVLHDNGTAKLDSQGKNASVSLPPVSWTALHFTR
;
A
#
# COMPACT_ATOMS: atom_id res chain seq x y z
N MET A 1 19.64 36.45 -2.63
CA MET A 1 20.90 36.44 -1.88
C MET A 1 20.99 35.04 -1.28
N VAL A 2 21.90 34.22 -1.73
CA VAL A 2 22.14 32.88 -1.17
C VAL A 2 22.71 33.07 0.23
N ASP A 3 21.99 32.58 1.22
CA ASP A 3 22.43 32.59 2.64
C ASP A 3 23.65 31.67 2.76
N LYS A 4 24.82 32.27 2.99
CA LYS A 4 26.12 31.55 3.00
C LYS A 4 26.36 30.72 4.26
N ASP A 5 25.41 30.66 5.20
CA ASP A 5 25.53 29.98 6.48
C ASP A 5 24.69 28.68 6.60
N LYS A 6 23.99 28.26 5.51
CA LYS A 6 23.36 26.92 5.50
C LYS A 6 24.43 25.85 5.17
N PRO A 7 24.49 24.75 5.92
CA PRO A 7 25.40 23.65 5.59
C PRO A 7 25.06 23.11 4.20
N ASN A 8 26.05 23.03 3.33
CA ASN A 8 25.87 22.58 1.93
C ASN A 8 25.71 21.06 1.82
N GLY A 9 25.60 20.34 2.93
CA GLY A 9 25.49 18.89 2.99
C GLY A 9 24.46 18.41 4.02
N SER A 10 23.96 17.21 3.79
CA SER A 10 23.07 16.51 4.73
C SER A 10 23.84 15.43 5.47
N GLN A 11 23.50 15.21 6.73
CA GLN A 11 24.13 14.16 7.55
C GLN A 11 23.07 13.34 8.26
N LEU A 12 23.20 12.01 8.16
CA LEU A 12 22.44 11.02 8.89
C LEU A 12 23.35 10.34 9.93
N VAL A 13 23.02 10.45 11.19
CA VAL A 13 23.70 9.74 12.27
C VAL A 13 22.80 8.63 12.77
N ILE A 14 23.26 7.39 12.67
CA ILE A 14 22.54 6.19 13.11
C ILE A 14 23.12 5.72 14.44
N ASP A 15 22.25 5.38 15.38
CA ASP A 15 22.62 4.83 16.67
C ASP A 15 21.76 3.59 16.95
N ASN A 16 22.38 2.50 17.40
CA ASN A 16 21.69 1.25 17.71
C ASN A 16 20.75 1.33 18.93
N ASP A 17 20.95 2.32 19.79
CA ASP A 17 20.16 2.48 21.01
C ASP A 17 18.79 3.11 20.75
N PHE A 18 18.59 3.70 19.54
CA PHE A 18 17.34 4.33 19.16
C PHE A 18 16.53 3.45 18.19
N GLU A 19 16.04 2.34 18.70
CA GLU A 19 15.14 1.46 17.94
C GLU A 19 13.70 2.01 17.96
N VAL A 20 13.08 2.12 16.76
CA VAL A 20 11.66 2.46 16.62
C VAL A 20 10.81 1.22 16.89
N ALA A 21 10.90 0.23 16.01
CA ALA A 21 10.25 -1.08 16.15
C ALA A 21 10.73 -2.05 15.05
N PRO A 22 10.46 -3.37 15.19
CA PRO A 22 10.58 -4.32 14.09
C PRO A 22 9.64 -3.98 12.94
N VAL A 23 10.10 -4.20 11.71
CA VAL A 23 9.29 -4.07 10.51
C VAL A 23 8.33 -5.25 10.43
N ASN A 24 7.02 -4.98 10.46
CA ASN A 24 6.01 -5.99 10.19
C ASN A 24 6.00 -6.29 8.68
N ASP A 25 6.03 -7.57 8.30
CA ASP A 25 6.02 -7.97 6.90
C ASP A 25 4.80 -7.44 6.14
N ARG A 26 3.65 -7.29 6.81
CA ARG A 26 2.41 -6.73 6.23
C ARG A 26 2.52 -5.26 5.80
N LEU A 27 3.62 -4.57 6.14
CA LEU A 27 3.91 -3.23 5.62
C LEU A 27 4.08 -3.24 4.09
N PHE A 28 4.49 -4.37 3.53
CA PHE A 28 4.68 -4.57 2.09
C PHE A 28 3.49 -5.28 1.45
N GLY A 29 2.29 -4.96 1.88
CA GLY A 29 1.06 -5.40 1.26
C GLY A 29 0.73 -4.65 -0.03
N SER A 30 -0.18 -5.21 -0.81
CA SER A 30 -0.80 -4.56 -1.94
C SER A 30 -2.28 -4.90 -2.02
N PHE A 31 -2.97 -4.36 -3.00
CA PHE A 31 -4.40 -4.40 -3.12
C PHE A 31 -4.82 -4.89 -4.50
N VAL A 32 -5.76 -5.81 -4.55
CA VAL A 32 -6.40 -6.31 -5.76
C VAL A 32 -7.91 -6.13 -5.61
N GLU A 33 -8.48 -5.28 -6.44
CA GLU A 33 -9.91 -5.02 -6.50
C GLU A 33 -10.48 -5.46 -7.84
N HIS A 34 -11.76 -5.85 -7.86
CA HIS A 34 -12.52 -5.99 -9.10
C HIS A 34 -12.85 -4.60 -9.65
N LEU A 35 -11.80 -3.92 -10.11
CA LEU A 35 -11.81 -2.57 -10.67
C LEU A 35 -11.00 -2.56 -11.96
N GLY A 36 -11.59 -2.01 -13.02
CA GLY A 36 -10.88 -1.92 -14.28
C GLY A 36 -10.30 -3.26 -14.71
N ARG A 37 -9.02 -3.28 -15.06
CA ARG A 37 -8.30 -4.48 -15.49
C ARG A 37 -7.40 -5.10 -14.42
N CYS A 38 -7.54 -4.72 -13.15
CA CYS A 38 -6.69 -5.28 -12.10
C CYS A 38 -6.80 -6.82 -12.04
N VAL A 39 -8.01 -7.36 -12.14
CA VAL A 39 -8.25 -8.81 -12.16
C VAL A 39 -8.26 -9.33 -13.59
N TYR A 40 -9.25 -8.95 -14.40
CA TYR A 40 -9.43 -9.46 -15.75
C TYR A 40 -8.49 -8.76 -16.72
N THR A 41 -7.70 -9.56 -17.47
CA THR A 41 -6.56 -9.18 -18.31
C THR A 41 -5.33 -8.62 -17.55
N GLY A 42 -5.45 -8.43 -16.24
CA GLY A 42 -4.36 -8.15 -15.33
C GLY A 42 -3.77 -9.44 -14.76
N ILE A 43 -4.23 -9.90 -13.57
CA ILE A 43 -3.73 -11.14 -12.96
C ILE A 43 -4.33 -12.41 -13.60
N TYR A 44 -5.51 -12.32 -14.20
CA TYR A 44 -6.29 -13.42 -14.77
C TYR A 44 -6.68 -13.12 -16.21
N GLU A 45 -6.14 -13.90 -17.14
CA GLU A 45 -6.42 -13.80 -18.58
C GLU A 45 -6.33 -15.19 -19.22
N PRO A 46 -7.40 -16.02 -19.13
CA PRO A 46 -7.44 -17.31 -19.80
C PRO A 46 -7.23 -17.15 -21.32
N GLY A 47 -6.27 -17.87 -21.88
CA GLY A 47 -5.89 -17.74 -23.29
C GLY A 47 -4.70 -16.83 -23.57
N HIS A 48 -4.20 -16.08 -22.59
CA HIS A 48 -2.93 -15.34 -22.72
C HIS A 48 -1.77 -16.34 -22.95
N PRO A 49 -0.75 -15.99 -23.79
CA PRO A 49 0.38 -16.90 -24.07
C PRO A 49 1.14 -17.40 -22.84
N THR A 50 1.16 -16.62 -21.74
CA THR A 50 1.80 -17.02 -20.48
C THR A 50 0.81 -17.56 -19.44
N ALA A 51 -0.50 -17.67 -19.77
CA ALA A 51 -1.49 -18.17 -18.83
C ALA A 51 -1.25 -19.64 -18.51
N ASP A 52 -1.36 -19.98 -17.24
CA ASP A 52 -1.36 -21.37 -16.80
C ASP A 52 -2.74 -22.04 -16.97
N ALA A 53 -2.87 -23.28 -16.52
CA ALA A 53 -4.12 -24.04 -16.62
C ALA A 53 -5.29 -23.44 -15.83
N ASP A 54 -5.01 -22.62 -14.80
CA ASP A 54 -6.02 -21.90 -14.02
C ASP A 54 -6.38 -20.55 -14.66
N GLY A 55 -5.67 -20.10 -15.70
CA GLY A 55 -5.88 -18.83 -16.40
C GLY A 55 -5.08 -17.66 -15.80
N PHE A 56 -4.12 -17.91 -14.94
CA PHE A 56 -3.29 -16.87 -14.32
C PHE A 56 -2.09 -16.53 -15.19
N ARG A 57 -1.83 -15.24 -15.38
CA ARG A 57 -0.69 -14.75 -16.17
C ARG A 57 0.62 -14.99 -15.42
N GLN A 58 1.49 -15.84 -15.98
CA GLN A 58 2.78 -16.16 -15.37
C GLN A 58 3.75 -14.98 -15.39
N ASP A 59 3.73 -14.15 -16.43
CA ASP A 59 4.53 -12.93 -16.51
C ASP A 59 4.21 -11.95 -15.38
N VAL A 60 2.94 -11.82 -15.00
CA VAL A 60 2.49 -11.02 -13.85
C VAL A 60 2.91 -11.66 -12.53
N ILE A 61 2.73 -12.98 -12.38
CA ILE A 61 3.16 -13.71 -11.17
C ILE A 61 4.65 -13.49 -10.89
N ASP A 62 5.49 -13.53 -11.93
CA ASP A 62 6.93 -13.34 -11.79
C ASP A 62 7.27 -11.92 -11.33
N LEU A 63 6.58 -10.89 -11.87
CA LEU A 63 6.74 -9.52 -11.43
C LEU A 63 6.25 -9.30 -9.99
N VAL A 64 5.14 -9.93 -9.59
CA VAL A 64 4.62 -9.85 -8.20
C VAL A 64 5.62 -10.46 -7.21
N LYS A 65 6.25 -11.59 -7.57
CA LYS A 65 7.32 -12.18 -6.75
C LYS A 65 8.53 -11.27 -6.63
N GLU A 66 8.95 -10.66 -7.73
CA GLU A 66 10.06 -9.71 -7.75
C GLU A 66 9.75 -8.43 -6.97
N LEU A 67 8.50 -7.94 -7.04
CA LEU A 67 8.04 -6.79 -6.26
C LEU A 67 8.16 -7.05 -4.75
N GLY A 68 7.98 -8.29 -4.32
CA GLY A 68 8.18 -8.70 -2.94
C GLY A 68 6.98 -8.46 -2.03
N VAL A 69 5.79 -8.39 -2.60
CA VAL A 69 4.51 -8.25 -1.87
C VAL A 69 4.31 -9.42 -0.91
N THR A 70 3.78 -9.13 0.27
CA THR A 70 3.60 -10.10 1.37
C THR A 70 2.14 -10.39 1.69
N THR A 71 1.27 -9.39 1.52
CA THR A 71 -0.16 -9.45 1.84
C THR A 71 -0.95 -8.88 0.67
N ILE A 72 -2.06 -9.51 0.34
CA ILE A 72 -2.99 -9.03 -0.70
C ILE A 72 -4.34 -8.75 -0.06
N ARG A 73 -4.78 -7.49 -0.10
CA ARG A 73 -6.13 -7.06 0.25
C ARG A 73 -7.07 -7.33 -0.93
N TYR A 74 -8.24 -7.96 -0.68
CA TYR A 74 -9.19 -8.41 -1.70
C TYR A 74 -10.62 -8.53 -1.08
N PRO A 75 -11.74 -8.48 -1.78
CA PRO A 75 -11.90 -8.33 -3.24
C PRO A 75 -12.02 -6.88 -3.68
N GLY A 76 -11.93 -5.95 -2.76
CA GLY A 76 -12.07 -4.56 -3.11
C GLY A 76 -12.08 -3.60 -1.95
N GLY A 77 -12.01 -2.39 -2.37
CA GLY A 77 -12.38 -1.10 -1.92
C GLY A 77 -13.86 -0.85 -2.15
N ASN A 78 -14.19 0.07 -3.07
CA ASN A 78 -15.58 0.43 -3.35
C ASN A 78 -16.41 -0.76 -3.84
N PHE A 79 -15.81 -1.68 -4.58
CA PHE A 79 -16.45 -2.90 -5.09
C PHE A 79 -17.09 -3.74 -3.98
N VAL A 80 -16.41 -3.93 -2.83
CA VAL A 80 -16.90 -4.87 -1.80
C VAL A 80 -18.27 -4.49 -1.26
N SER A 81 -18.61 -3.20 -1.23
CA SER A 81 -19.89 -2.72 -0.68
C SER A 81 -21.13 -3.12 -1.49
N GLY A 82 -20.93 -3.52 -2.74
CA GLY A 82 -21.99 -4.07 -3.62
C GLY A 82 -21.86 -5.58 -3.87
N TYR A 83 -20.77 -6.20 -3.44
CA TYR A 83 -20.41 -7.58 -3.79
C TYR A 83 -21.18 -8.63 -2.99
N ARG A 84 -21.47 -9.75 -3.68
CA ARG A 84 -22.00 -10.98 -3.09
C ARG A 84 -20.98 -12.09 -3.30
N TRP A 85 -20.27 -12.47 -2.26
CA TRP A 85 -19.18 -13.44 -2.36
C TRP A 85 -19.63 -14.81 -2.88
N GLU A 86 -20.89 -15.19 -2.65
CA GLU A 86 -21.48 -16.46 -3.09
C GLU A 86 -21.54 -16.54 -4.63
N ASP A 87 -21.66 -15.40 -5.31
CA ASP A 87 -21.66 -15.35 -6.77
C ASP A 87 -20.28 -15.70 -7.37
N GLY A 88 -19.20 -15.52 -6.60
CA GLY A 88 -17.82 -15.79 -6.98
C GLY A 88 -17.31 -17.21 -6.66
N VAL A 89 -18.16 -18.14 -6.20
CA VAL A 89 -17.76 -19.50 -5.84
C VAL A 89 -18.51 -20.57 -6.64
N GLY A 90 -18.01 -21.82 -6.62
CA GLY A 90 -18.60 -22.92 -7.35
C GLY A 90 -18.21 -22.94 -8.83
N ASP A 91 -19.04 -23.62 -9.62
CA ASP A 91 -18.84 -23.84 -11.07
C ASP A 91 -18.92 -22.51 -11.83
N LYS A 92 -17.82 -22.11 -12.48
CA LYS A 92 -17.69 -20.80 -13.16
C LYS A 92 -18.80 -20.57 -14.20
N GLU A 93 -19.23 -21.59 -14.93
CA GLU A 93 -20.28 -21.48 -15.96
C GLU A 93 -21.66 -21.14 -15.37
N LYS A 94 -21.84 -21.35 -14.07
CA LYS A 94 -23.09 -21.08 -13.34
C LYS A 94 -23.06 -19.76 -12.57
N ARG A 95 -21.92 -19.11 -12.49
CA ARG A 95 -21.79 -17.85 -11.77
C ARG A 95 -22.53 -16.73 -12.50
N PRO A 96 -23.31 -15.92 -11.79
CA PRO A 96 -24.10 -14.86 -12.44
C PRO A 96 -23.21 -13.68 -12.84
N ARG A 97 -23.57 -13.02 -13.93
CA ARG A 97 -23.05 -11.69 -14.24
C ARG A 97 -23.83 -10.66 -13.45
N ARG A 98 -23.14 -9.70 -12.84
CA ARG A 98 -23.73 -8.63 -12.03
C ARG A 98 -23.28 -7.26 -12.50
N LEU A 99 -24.11 -6.26 -12.23
CA LEU A 99 -23.67 -4.88 -12.32
C LEU A 99 -22.77 -4.56 -11.10
N ASP A 100 -21.61 -4.03 -11.40
CA ASP A 100 -20.77 -3.38 -10.41
C ASP A 100 -21.11 -1.89 -10.40
N LEU A 101 -21.74 -1.44 -9.32
CA LEU A 101 -22.20 -0.07 -9.19
C LEU A 101 -21.07 0.89 -8.78
N ALA A 102 -20.00 0.36 -8.21
CA ALA A 102 -18.85 1.18 -7.79
C ALA A 102 -18.09 1.73 -9.01
N TRP A 103 -17.87 0.88 -10.00
CA TRP A 103 -17.04 1.21 -11.17
C TRP A 103 -17.80 1.22 -12.50
N HIS A 104 -19.12 1.15 -12.43
CA HIS A 104 -20.02 1.16 -13.60
C HIS A 104 -19.61 0.13 -14.66
N SER A 105 -19.38 -1.11 -14.22
CA SER A 105 -18.92 -2.22 -15.06
C SER A 105 -19.77 -3.46 -14.86
N THR A 106 -19.54 -4.49 -15.67
CA THR A 106 -20.14 -5.81 -15.49
C THR A 106 -19.13 -6.76 -14.87
N GLU A 107 -19.43 -7.22 -13.64
CA GLU A 107 -18.67 -8.30 -13.00
C GLU A 107 -19.14 -9.65 -13.53
N THR A 108 -18.20 -10.46 -14.04
CA THR A 108 -18.48 -11.79 -14.61
C THR A 108 -18.43 -12.89 -13.56
N ASN A 109 -17.83 -12.62 -12.40
CA ASN A 109 -17.59 -13.58 -11.31
C ASN A 109 -16.72 -14.80 -11.73
N GLU A 110 -15.97 -14.72 -12.83
CA GLU A 110 -15.06 -15.79 -13.24
C GLU A 110 -13.86 -15.95 -12.29
N PHE A 111 -13.57 -14.92 -11.54
CA PHE A 111 -12.54 -14.88 -10.50
C PHE A 111 -13.18 -14.56 -9.16
N GLY A 112 -12.94 -15.39 -8.15
CA GLY A 112 -13.45 -15.21 -6.78
C GLY A 112 -12.46 -15.74 -5.74
N LEU A 113 -12.94 -16.01 -4.53
CA LEU A 113 -12.10 -16.42 -3.40
C LEU A 113 -11.25 -17.68 -3.67
N HIS A 114 -11.80 -18.68 -4.39
CA HIS A 114 -11.07 -19.88 -4.75
C HIS A 114 -9.92 -19.60 -5.71
N GLU A 115 -10.16 -18.76 -6.72
CA GLU A 115 -9.15 -18.35 -7.68
C GLU A 115 -8.08 -17.50 -6.99
N MET A 116 -8.46 -16.54 -6.14
CA MET A 116 -7.53 -15.74 -5.35
C MET A 116 -6.65 -16.63 -4.46
N SER A 117 -7.23 -17.58 -3.72
CA SER A 117 -6.47 -18.50 -2.87
C SER A 117 -5.45 -19.35 -3.67
N LYS A 118 -5.79 -19.76 -4.90
CA LYS A 118 -4.85 -20.47 -5.77
C LYS A 118 -3.75 -19.56 -6.29
N TRP A 119 -4.11 -18.35 -6.72
CA TRP A 119 -3.18 -17.36 -7.23
C TRP A 119 -2.14 -16.96 -6.18
N LEU A 120 -2.55 -16.71 -4.94
CA LEU A 120 -1.65 -16.39 -3.82
C LEU A 120 -0.60 -17.48 -3.58
N LYS A 121 -0.95 -18.75 -3.71
CA LYS A 121 0.03 -19.85 -3.61
C LYS A 121 1.09 -19.80 -4.69
N LYS A 122 0.72 -19.32 -5.90
CA LYS A 122 1.64 -19.20 -7.05
C LYS A 122 2.54 -17.96 -6.95
N THR A 123 2.08 -16.90 -6.25
CA THR A 123 2.87 -15.69 -6.04
C THR A 123 3.84 -15.76 -4.86
N GLY A 124 3.94 -16.91 -4.18
CA GLY A 124 4.87 -17.12 -3.07
C GLY A 124 4.22 -17.45 -1.73
N GLY A 125 2.90 -17.62 -1.70
CA GLY A 125 2.15 -17.90 -0.46
C GLY A 125 1.83 -16.64 0.34
N ASN A 126 1.54 -15.55 -0.35
CA ASN A 126 1.17 -14.27 0.26
C ASN A 126 -0.09 -14.43 1.13
N GLU A 127 -0.14 -13.67 2.21
CA GLU A 127 -1.30 -13.63 3.10
C GLU A 127 -2.50 -12.95 2.41
N LEU A 128 -3.70 -13.46 2.65
CA LEU A 128 -4.94 -12.81 2.21
C LEU A 128 -5.49 -11.92 3.32
N MET A 129 -5.78 -10.67 2.99
CA MET A 129 -6.57 -9.74 3.78
C MET A 129 -7.93 -9.58 3.09
N GLU A 130 -8.95 -10.26 3.62
CA GLU A 130 -10.27 -10.31 3.00
C GLU A 130 -11.17 -9.19 3.52
N ALA A 131 -11.94 -8.56 2.65
CA ALA A 131 -12.92 -7.55 3.03
C ALA A 131 -14.34 -8.11 2.97
N VAL A 132 -15.18 -7.75 3.98
CA VAL A 132 -16.59 -8.12 4.02
C VAL A 132 -17.48 -6.94 3.62
N ASN A 133 -18.61 -7.24 2.99
CA ASN A 133 -19.60 -6.25 2.58
C ASN A 133 -20.41 -5.73 3.76
N LEU A 134 -20.11 -4.53 4.25
CA LEU A 134 -20.91 -3.82 5.25
C LEU A 134 -21.67 -2.60 4.67
N GLY A 135 -21.63 -2.42 3.37
CA GLY A 135 -22.43 -1.42 2.68
C GLY A 135 -23.87 -1.85 2.48
N THR A 136 -24.08 -2.87 1.64
CA THR A 136 -25.40 -3.41 1.28
C THR A 136 -25.76 -4.68 2.05
N ARG A 137 -24.81 -5.27 2.80
CA ARG A 137 -24.99 -6.47 3.63
C ARG A 137 -24.55 -6.17 5.08
N GLY A 138 -24.36 -7.18 5.90
CA GLY A 138 -24.05 -6.95 7.31
C GLY A 138 -23.62 -8.19 8.07
N LEU A 139 -23.99 -8.28 9.36
CA LEU A 139 -23.50 -9.29 10.30
C LEU A 139 -23.58 -10.72 9.74
N GLN A 140 -24.76 -11.17 9.30
CA GLN A 140 -24.90 -12.57 8.86
C GLN A 140 -24.02 -12.91 7.66
N ASP A 141 -23.90 -11.99 6.71
CA ASP A 141 -23.06 -12.17 5.53
C ASP A 141 -21.59 -12.34 5.89
N ALA A 142 -21.08 -11.52 6.79
CA ALA A 142 -19.70 -11.61 7.27
C ALA A 142 -19.43 -12.93 8.01
N LEU A 143 -20.40 -13.40 8.82
CA LEU A 143 -20.31 -14.69 9.51
C LEU A 143 -20.33 -15.86 8.51
N ASP A 144 -21.20 -15.80 7.51
CA ASP A 144 -21.32 -16.84 6.50
C ASP A 144 -20.02 -16.94 5.65
N LEU A 145 -19.43 -15.82 5.28
CA LEU A 145 -18.16 -15.82 4.56
C LEU A 145 -17.01 -16.39 5.42
N LEU A 146 -16.93 -16.01 6.69
CA LEU A 146 -15.92 -16.53 7.60
C LEU A 146 -16.12 -18.04 7.85
N GLU A 147 -17.34 -18.50 8.03
CA GLU A 147 -17.66 -19.93 8.17
C GLU A 147 -17.24 -20.69 6.91
N TYR A 148 -17.62 -20.18 5.73
CA TYR A 148 -17.22 -20.77 4.45
C TYR A 148 -15.69 -20.85 4.33
N ALA A 149 -14.99 -19.78 4.66
CA ALA A 149 -13.54 -19.68 4.46
C ALA A 149 -12.73 -20.50 5.47
N ASN A 150 -13.07 -20.43 6.74
CA ASN A 150 -12.18 -20.87 7.83
C ASN A 150 -12.65 -22.11 8.59
N VAL A 151 -13.96 -22.46 8.61
CA VAL A 151 -14.42 -23.65 9.32
C VAL A 151 -13.99 -24.91 8.57
N PRO A 152 -13.32 -25.88 9.22
CA PRO A 152 -12.73 -27.04 8.54
C PRO A 152 -13.76 -27.90 7.81
N SER A 153 -14.83 -28.31 8.49
CA SER A 153 -15.88 -29.22 7.96
C SER A 153 -17.07 -29.31 8.90
N GLY A 154 -18.11 -30.02 8.47
CA GLY A 154 -19.25 -30.40 9.33
C GLY A 154 -20.38 -29.38 9.35
N THR A 155 -20.25 -28.26 8.67
CA THR A 155 -21.31 -27.26 8.52
C THR A 155 -21.70 -27.09 7.06
N LYS A 156 -22.88 -26.53 6.80
CA LYS A 156 -23.36 -26.34 5.41
C LYS A 156 -22.33 -25.60 4.55
N LEU A 157 -21.81 -24.46 5.03
CA LEU A 157 -20.92 -23.60 4.25
C LEU A 157 -19.51 -24.20 4.14
N SER A 158 -18.98 -24.84 5.18
CA SER A 158 -17.69 -25.52 5.09
C SER A 158 -17.72 -26.70 4.12
N GLU A 159 -18.83 -27.48 4.10
CA GLU A 159 -19.01 -28.58 3.13
C GLU A 159 -19.22 -28.04 1.70
N GLU A 160 -19.86 -26.89 1.54
CA GLU A 160 -19.98 -26.22 0.24
C GLU A 160 -18.60 -25.79 -0.30
N ARG A 161 -17.74 -25.18 0.54
CA ARG A 161 -16.36 -24.88 0.15
C ARG A 161 -15.62 -26.14 -0.33
N ARG A 162 -15.73 -27.24 0.43
CA ARG A 162 -15.10 -28.52 0.09
C ARG A 162 -15.61 -29.07 -1.25
N LYS A 163 -16.93 -29.04 -1.45
CA LYS A 163 -17.56 -29.42 -2.72
C LYS A 163 -17.09 -28.54 -3.89
N ASN A 164 -16.82 -27.27 -3.64
CA ASN A 164 -16.30 -26.32 -4.62
C ASN A 164 -14.78 -26.48 -4.86
N GLY A 165 -14.14 -27.51 -4.29
CA GLY A 165 -12.77 -27.89 -4.60
C GLY A 165 -11.69 -27.43 -3.61
N ALA A 166 -12.06 -26.80 -2.48
CA ALA A 166 -11.14 -26.46 -1.40
C ALA A 166 -11.41 -27.34 -0.17
N ASP A 167 -10.79 -28.50 -0.12
CA ASP A 167 -10.96 -29.46 0.99
C ASP A 167 -10.49 -28.88 2.32
N LYS A 168 -9.37 -28.15 2.33
CA LYS A 168 -8.84 -27.45 3.50
C LYS A 168 -9.40 -26.03 3.58
N PRO A 169 -9.56 -25.47 4.79
CA PRO A 169 -9.93 -24.06 4.97
C PRO A 169 -8.86 -23.14 4.37
N PHE A 170 -9.24 -21.93 4.00
CA PHE A 170 -8.32 -20.93 3.48
C PHE A 170 -7.46 -20.33 4.59
N ASN A 171 -7.91 -20.39 5.85
CA ASN A 171 -7.21 -19.87 7.04
C ASN A 171 -6.91 -18.36 6.93
N ILE A 172 -7.89 -17.61 6.49
CA ILE A 172 -7.76 -16.16 6.37
C ILE A 172 -7.74 -15.56 7.78
N ARG A 173 -6.67 -14.86 8.11
CA ARG A 173 -6.50 -14.27 9.45
C ARG A 173 -6.96 -12.83 9.52
N MET A 174 -6.66 -12.02 8.51
CA MET A 174 -6.91 -10.58 8.49
C MET A 174 -8.15 -10.24 7.68
N TRP A 175 -9.06 -9.44 8.26
CA TRP A 175 -10.37 -9.12 7.69
C TRP A 175 -10.69 -7.64 7.82
N CYS A 176 -11.07 -6.99 6.70
CA CYS A 176 -11.58 -5.62 6.70
C CYS A 176 -13.09 -5.61 6.91
N LEU A 177 -13.55 -4.85 7.88
CA LEU A 177 -14.97 -4.68 8.20
C LEU A 177 -15.59 -3.57 7.33
N GLY A 178 -15.76 -3.86 6.04
CA GLY A 178 -16.19 -2.90 5.04
C GLY A 178 -15.04 -2.14 4.39
N ASN A 179 -15.36 -1.06 3.68
CA ASN A 179 -14.43 -0.15 3.02
C ASN A 179 -14.98 1.27 3.04
N GLU A 180 -14.16 2.27 3.42
CA GLU A 180 -14.45 3.71 3.33
C GLU A 180 -15.88 4.09 3.76
N MET A 181 -16.33 3.54 4.88
CA MET A 181 -17.73 3.68 5.30
C MET A 181 -18.12 5.11 5.70
N ASP A 182 -17.14 6.00 5.84
CA ASP A 182 -17.27 7.45 6.04
C ASP A 182 -17.49 8.22 4.73
N GLY A 183 -17.10 7.64 3.59
CA GLY A 183 -17.08 8.31 2.28
C GLY A 183 -18.47 8.35 1.62
N PRO A 184 -18.97 9.53 1.21
CA PRO A 184 -20.28 9.65 0.56
C PRO A 184 -20.37 8.97 -0.83
N TRP A 185 -19.23 8.65 -1.44
CA TRP A 185 -19.13 7.87 -2.68
C TRP A 185 -19.34 6.38 -2.48
N GLN A 186 -19.19 5.89 -1.24
CA GLN A 186 -19.29 4.47 -0.93
C GLN A 186 -20.75 4.01 -0.86
N ILE A 187 -21.09 2.92 -1.54
CA ILE A 187 -22.43 2.33 -1.50
C ILE A 187 -22.74 1.91 -0.07
N GLY A 188 -23.82 2.47 0.49
CA GLY A 188 -24.25 2.14 1.84
C GLY A 188 -23.34 2.74 2.93
N HIS A 189 -22.61 3.82 2.64
CA HIS A 189 -21.88 4.59 3.66
C HIS A 189 -22.77 4.95 4.86
N LYS A 190 -22.16 5.20 5.99
CA LYS A 190 -22.88 5.34 7.27
C LYS A 190 -22.34 6.52 8.06
N THR A 191 -23.10 6.92 9.07
CA THR A 191 -22.56 7.76 10.13
C THR A 191 -21.56 6.96 10.97
N ALA A 192 -20.65 7.63 11.67
CA ALA A 192 -19.68 6.96 12.56
C ALA A 192 -20.37 6.11 13.64
N ASP A 193 -21.54 6.57 14.14
CA ASP A 193 -22.32 5.85 15.15
C ASP A 193 -22.95 4.58 14.58
N ASP A 194 -23.56 4.64 13.40
CA ASP A 194 -24.19 3.48 12.77
C ASP A 194 -23.15 2.46 12.34
N TYR A 195 -22.06 2.93 11.71
CA TYR A 195 -20.96 2.06 11.32
C TYR A 195 -20.28 1.41 12.53
N GLY A 196 -19.95 2.18 13.56
CA GLY A 196 -19.32 1.66 14.76
C GLY A 196 -20.17 0.59 15.46
N THR A 197 -21.51 0.76 15.50
CA THR A 197 -22.43 -0.23 16.04
C THR A 197 -22.45 -1.52 15.21
N LEU A 198 -22.49 -1.39 13.88
CA LEU A 198 -22.45 -2.53 12.96
C LEU A 198 -21.10 -3.26 13.06
N ALA A 199 -19.99 -2.54 12.96
CA ALA A 199 -18.64 -3.10 13.02
C ALA A 199 -18.38 -3.83 14.34
N ALA A 200 -18.79 -3.26 15.48
CA ALA A 200 -18.67 -3.91 16.79
C ALA A 200 -19.45 -5.24 16.84
N SER A 201 -20.66 -5.26 16.30
CA SER A 201 -21.50 -6.47 16.26
C SER A 201 -20.87 -7.55 15.34
N VAL A 202 -20.38 -7.14 14.17
CA VAL A 202 -19.72 -8.04 13.22
C VAL A 202 -18.44 -8.59 13.84
N ALA A 203 -17.59 -7.74 14.42
CA ALA A 203 -16.34 -8.16 15.05
C ALA A 203 -16.57 -9.17 16.17
N ALA A 204 -17.54 -8.90 17.06
CA ALA A 204 -17.90 -9.82 18.13
C ALA A 204 -18.38 -11.17 17.58
N GLY A 205 -19.25 -11.17 16.57
CA GLY A 205 -19.75 -12.39 15.93
C GLY A 205 -18.66 -13.20 15.23
N MET A 206 -17.76 -12.55 14.48
CA MET A 206 -16.64 -13.22 13.80
C MET A 206 -15.71 -13.90 14.83
N ARG A 207 -15.43 -13.26 15.97
CA ARG A 207 -14.62 -13.86 17.04
C ARG A 207 -15.29 -15.03 17.74
N MET A 208 -16.61 -15.15 17.68
CA MET A 208 -17.33 -16.34 18.17
C MET A 208 -17.11 -17.55 17.26
N ILE A 209 -16.84 -17.34 15.96
CA ILE A 209 -16.50 -18.40 15.01
C ILE A 209 -15.01 -18.72 15.10
N ASP A 210 -14.15 -17.70 14.98
CA ASP A 210 -12.69 -17.84 15.04
C ASP A 210 -12.09 -16.73 15.93
N PRO A 211 -11.68 -17.05 17.18
CA PRO A 211 -11.12 -16.05 18.09
C PRO A 211 -9.77 -15.47 17.64
N ASN A 212 -9.12 -16.09 16.66
CA ASN A 212 -7.79 -15.70 16.20
C ASN A 212 -7.81 -14.76 14.98
N VAL A 213 -8.98 -14.38 14.46
CA VAL A 213 -9.05 -13.42 13.36
C VAL A 213 -8.55 -12.04 13.82
N GLU A 214 -7.90 -11.35 12.91
CA GLU A 214 -7.43 -9.98 13.09
C GLU A 214 -8.32 -9.05 12.27
N LEU A 215 -8.98 -8.12 12.94
CA LEU A 215 -10.07 -7.32 12.39
C LEU A 215 -9.65 -5.86 12.23
N VAL A 216 -9.96 -5.31 11.07
CA VAL A 216 -9.70 -3.91 10.70
C VAL A 216 -11.03 -3.17 10.59
N VAL A 217 -11.26 -2.15 11.42
CA VAL A 217 -12.38 -1.21 11.21
C VAL A 217 -11.96 -0.10 10.25
N CYS A 218 -12.93 0.41 9.47
CA CYS A 218 -12.69 1.59 8.65
C CYS A 218 -12.42 2.80 9.56
N GLY A 219 -11.24 3.38 9.41
CA GLY A 219 -10.95 4.75 9.79
C GLY A 219 -11.32 5.70 8.66
N SER A 220 -10.80 6.92 8.71
CA SER A 220 -11.07 7.93 7.69
C SER A 220 -10.46 7.58 6.35
N SER A 221 -11.24 7.76 5.29
CA SER A 221 -10.87 7.52 3.89
C SER A 221 -9.92 8.59 3.32
N SER A 222 -9.65 9.64 4.08
CA SER A 222 -8.65 10.68 3.77
C SER A 222 -8.38 11.52 5.01
N HIS A 223 -7.16 12.04 5.14
CA HIS A 223 -6.81 13.03 6.16
C HIS A 223 -7.68 14.29 6.09
N GLY A 224 -8.12 14.66 4.87
CA GLY A 224 -8.98 15.83 4.63
C GLY A 224 -10.48 15.63 4.88
N MET A 225 -10.93 14.50 5.42
CA MET A 225 -12.35 14.29 5.73
C MET A 225 -12.79 15.18 6.90
N ASP A 226 -13.93 15.84 6.75
CA ASP A 226 -14.53 16.69 7.81
C ASP A 226 -14.79 15.91 9.12
N THR A 227 -14.92 14.59 9.01
CA THR A 227 -15.19 13.68 10.13
C THR A 227 -13.93 13.12 10.78
N PHE A 228 -12.74 13.34 10.20
CA PHE A 228 -11.48 12.81 10.74
C PHE A 228 -11.29 13.13 12.23
N GLY A 229 -10.72 12.23 12.96
CA GLY A 229 -10.56 12.27 14.41
C GLY A 229 -11.85 11.93 15.16
N SER A 230 -12.97 12.58 14.85
CA SER A 230 -14.27 12.24 15.45
C SER A 230 -14.84 10.92 14.95
N TRP A 231 -14.51 10.50 13.72
CA TRP A 231 -14.87 9.21 13.16
C TRP A 231 -14.16 8.08 13.91
N GLU A 232 -12.86 8.16 14.04
CA GLU A 232 -12.04 7.16 14.75
C GLU A 232 -12.50 7.01 16.20
N GLU A 233 -12.71 8.15 16.90
CA GLU A 233 -13.16 8.15 18.27
C GLU A 233 -14.48 7.40 18.46
N LYS A 234 -15.51 7.73 17.65
CA LYS A 234 -16.84 7.13 17.78
C LYS A 234 -16.87 5.66 17.39
N VAL A 235 -16.16 5.28 16.32
CA VAL A 235 -16.07 3.89 15.87
C VAL A 235 -15.36 3.03 16.91
N LEU A 236 -14.22 3.50 17.41
CA LEU A 236 -13.43 2.78 18.40
C LEU A 236 -14.12 2.73 19.77
N GLU A 237 -14.89 3.74 20.16
CA GLU A 237 -15.67 3.70 21.41
C GLU A 237 -16.56 2.45 21.48
N LYS A 238 -17.04 1.95 20.34
CA LYS A 238 -17.91 0.77 20.24
C LYS A 238 -17.18 -0.53 19.95
N ALA A 239 -16.12 -0.48 19.14
CA ALA A 239 -15.47 -1.67 18.58
C ALA A 239 -14.13 -2.03 19.22
N TYR A 240 -13.53 -1.17 20.05
CA TYR A 240 -12.14 -1.22 20.50
C TYR A 240 -11.65 -2.61 20.93
N GLU A 241 -12.41 -3.27 21.82
CA GLU A 241 -12.01 -4.56 22.41
C GLU A 241 -12.07 -5.74 21.42
N ASN A 242 -12.72 -5.56 20.27
CA ASN A 242 -12.94 -6.62 19.30
C ASN A 242 -12.13 -6.46 18.01
N VAL A 243 -11.38 -5.35 17.85
CA VAL A 243 -10.63 -5.08 16.62
C VAL A 243 -9.14 -4.93 16.90
N ASN A 244 -8.31 -5.12 15.88
CA ASN A 244 -6.86 -5.07 15.98
C ASN A 244 -6.30 -3.84 15.28
N PHE A 245 -7.03 -3.29 14.30
CA PHE A 245 -6.57 -2.20 13.46
C PHE A 245 -7.69 -1.20 13.17
N VAL A 246 -7.25 0.04 12.93
CA VAL A 246 -8.02 1.09 12.24
C VAL A 246 -7.39 1.32 10.88
N SER A 247 -8.17 1.39 9.81
CA SER A 247 -7.64 1.71 8.50
C SER A 247 -7.39 3.22 8.32
N CYS A 248 -6.42 3.55 7.49
CA CYS A 248 -6.19 4.88 6.93
C CYS A 248 -6.02 4.77 5.43
N HIS A 249 -6.55 5.73 4.67
CA HIS A 249 -6.39 5.83 3.23
C HIS A 249 -5.85 7.20 2.85
N ALA A 250 -4.87 7.26 1.95
CA ALA A 250 -4.35 8.51 1.43
C ALA A 250 -3.83 8.38 0.00
N TYR A 251 -4.25 9.32 -0.84
CA TYR A 251 -3.77 9.46 -2.20
C TYR A 251 -3.19 10.84 -2.39
N TYR A 252 -2.00 10.92 -3.02
CA TYR A 252 -1.25 12.15 -3.17
C TYR A 252 -1.15 12.57 -4.63
N PHE A 253 -1.19 13.85 -4.87
CA PHE A 253 -1.16 14.45 -6.21
C PHE A 253 -0.57 15.86 -6.17
N PRO A 254 0.03 16.33 -7.30
CA PRO A 254 0.51 17.70 -7.41
C PRO A 254 -0.66 18.66 -7.62
N GLU A 255 -0.94 19.50 -6.64
CA GLU A 255 -1.99 20.53 -6.73
C GLU A 255 -1.66 21.55 -7.82
N LEU A 256 -2.69 22.17 -8.38
CA LEU A 256 -2.52 23.25 -9.35
C LEU A 256 -2.31 24.58 -8.64
N LYS A 257 -1.26 25.31 -9.03
CA LYS A 257 -1.04 26.69 -8.61
C LYS A 257 -2.00 27.64 -9.34
N ALA A 258 -2.07 28.87 -8.87
CA ALA A 258 -2.91 29.92 -9.48
C ALA A 258 -2.58 30.20 -10.96
N ASP A 259 -1.37 29.94 -11.40
CA ASP A 259 -0.91 30.07 -12.79
C ASP A 259 -1.20 28.84 -13.66
N GLY A 260 -1.83 27.81 -13.10
CA GLY A 260 -2.17 26.54 -13.76
C GLY A 260 -1.01 25.53 -13.84
N THR A 261 0.17 25.86 -13.29
CA THR A 261 1.26 24.90 -13.16
C THR A 261 1.08 24.00 -11.95
N ARG A 262 1.69 22.81 -11.95
CA ARG A 262 1.64 21.86 -10.81
C ARG A 262 2.64 22.27 -9.73
N ASP A 263 2.24 22.15 -8.46
CA ASP A 263 3.11 22.36 -7.30
C ASP A 263 3.93 21.12 -7.00
N ILE A 264 5.03 20.95 -7.73
CA ILE A 264 5.92 19.81 -7.58
C ILE A 264 6.68 19.83 -6.26
N ALA A 265 7.03 21.01 -5.73
CA ALA A 265 7.75 21.11 -4.46
C ALA A 265 6.91 20.57 -3.28
N SER A 266 5.63 20.97 -3.18
CA SER A 266 4.72 20.42 -2.16
C SER A 266 4.45 18.92 -2.41
N PHE A 267 4.32 18.51 -3.68
CA PHE A 267 4.09 17.11 -4.03
C PHE A 267 5.24 16.20 -3.59
N LEU A 268 6.50 16.62 -3.80
CA LEU A 268 7.68 15.89 -3.32
C LEU A 268 7.75 15.78 -1.79
N ALA A 269 7.04 16.64 -1.06
CA ALA A 269 6.97 16.63 0.39
C ALA A 269 5.69 15.97 0.95
N SER A 270 4.97 15.18 0.15
CA SER A 270 3.70 14.53 0.56
C SER A 270 3.85 13.62 1.78
N GLY A 271 5.04 13.06 2.03
CA GLY A 271 5.33 12.28 3.24
C GLY A 271 5.09 13.06 4.54
N VAL A 272 5.16 14.39 4.52
CA VAL A 272 4.86 15.23 5.69
C VAL A 272 3.38 15.11 6.10
N ASP A 273 2.45 15.10 5.13
CA ASP A 273 1.03 14.90 5.40
C ASP A 273 0.73 13.49 5.88
N MET A 274 1.32 12.47 5.23
CA MET A 274 1.14 11.09 5.66
C MET A 274 1.64 10.86 7.10
N ASP A 275 2.78 11.42 7.47
CA ASP A 275 3.32 11.35 8.83
C ASP A 275 2.39 12.03 9.85
N GLY A 276 1.85 13.19 9.51
CA GLY A 276 0.83 13.89 10.30
C GLY A 276 -0.42 13.03 10.48
N PHE A 277 -0.98 12.51 9.40
CA PHE A 277 -2.17 11.66 9.42
C PHE A 277 -1.98 10.41 10.31
N ILE A 278 -0.86 9.71 10.18
CA ILE A 278 -0.53 8.55 11.02
C ILE A 278 -0.48 8.96 12.50
N LYS A 279 0.21 10.05 12.84
CA LYS A 279 0.36 10.51 14.23
C LYS A 279 -0.96 10.95 14.85
N GLU A 280 -1.80 11.64 14.09
CA GLU A 280 -3.10 12.11 14.54
C GLU A 280 -4.09 10.96 14.69
N CYS A 281 -4.12 9.98 13.77
CA CYS A 281 -4.88 8.75 13.91
C CYS A 281 -4.41 7.95 15.15
N ALA A 282 -3.11 7.81 15.35
CA ALA A 282 -2.54 7.17 16.53
C ALA A 282 -2.95 7.87 17.83
N ALA A 283 -2.99 9.20 17.84
CA ALA A 283 -3.47 9.97 19.01
C ALA A 283 -4.94 9.71 19.32
N ALA A 284 -5.81 9.59 18.30
CA ALA A 284 -7.23 9.24 18.48
C ALA A 284 -7.39 7.82 19.06
N ILE A 285 -6.61 6.86 18.59
CA ILE A 285 -6.55 5.49 19.14
C ILE A 285 -6.15 5.52 20.62
N ASP A 286 -5.05 6.21 20.95
CA ASP A 286 -4.52 6.27 22.31
C ASP A 286 -5.45 6.99 23.28
N ALA A 287 -6.09 8.07 22.86
CA ALA A 287 -7.10 8.78 23.64
C ALA A 287 -8.30 7.88 23.95
N THR A 288 -8.78 7.11 22.97
CA THR A 288 -9.89 6.16 23.14
C THR A 288 -9.48 5.02 24.07
N LYS A 289 -8.30 4.44 23.89
CA LYS A 289 -7.72 3.41 24.79
C LYS A 289 -7.72 3.88 26.24
N ALA A 290 -7.21 5.09 26.48
CA ALA A 290 -7.12 5.67 27.82
C ALA A 290 -8.50 5.89 28.45
N ARG A 291 -9.47 6.41 27.68
CA ARG A 291 -10.85 6.63 28.13
C ARG A 291 -11.56 5.34 28.49
N LEU A 292 -11.41 4.30 27.69
CA LEU A 292 -11.96 2.96 27.95
C LEU A 292 -11.19 2.17 29.02
N LYS A 293 -10.01 2.65 29.42
CA LYS A 293 -9.07 1.95 30.32
C LYS A 293 -8.71 0.55 29.78
N SER A 294 -8.69 0.41 28.45
CA SER A 294 -8.37 -0.85 27.79
C SER A 294 -6.91 -1.21 27.95
N LYS A 295 -6.61 -2.51 28.02
CA LYS A 295 -5.26 -3.06 27.93
C LYS A 295 -4.95 -3.63 26.55
N HIS A 296 -5.96 -3.67 25.70
CA HIS A 296 -5.82 -4.10 24.31
C HIS A 296 -5.14 -3.02 23.46
N ASP A 297 -4.27 -3.42 22.54
CA ASP A 297 -3.62 -2.52 21.60
C ASP A 297 -4.29 -2.58 20.24
N VAL A 298 -4.56 -1.41 19.66
CA VAL A 298 -5.05 -1.25 18.30
C VAL A 298 -4.00 -0.49 17.51
N TYR A 299 -3.69 -0.99 16.31
CA TYR A 299 -2.68 -0.44 15.40
C TYR A 299 -3.33 0.16 14.16
N ILE A 300 -2.53 0.72 13.29
CA ILE A 300 -2.97 1.26 12.01
C ILE A 300 -2.71 0.23 10.91
N SER A 301 -3.73 -0.02 10.08
CA SER A 301 -3.62 -0.61 8.76
C SER A 301 -3.74 0.52 7.73
N PHE A 302 -2.61 0.94 7.15
CA PHE A 302 -2.63 1.94 6.07
C PHE A 302 -2.98 1.24 4.76
N ASP A 303 -4.23 0.75 4.66
CA ASP A 303 -4.61 -0.28 3.69
C ASP A 303 -5.05 0.24 2.32
N GLU A 304 -4.94 1.58 2.09
CA GLU A 304 -4.85 2.18 0.76
C GLU A 304 -3.91 3.39 0.80
N TRP A 305 -2.88 3.37 -0.04
CA TRP A 305 -1.99 4.51 -0.22
C TRP A 305 -1.35 4.49 -1.60
N ASN A 306 -1.20 5.63 -2.24
CA ASN A 306 -0.48 5.80 -3.49
C ASN A 306 -0.40 7.27 -3.92
N VAL A 307 0.22 7.49 -5.08
CA VAL A 307 0.05 8.66 -5.94
C VAL A 307 -1.12 8.38 -6.89
N TRP A 308 -2.08 9.33 -7.02
CA TRP A 308 -3.22 9.19 -7.92
C TRP A 308 -3.76 10.55 -8.34
N TYR A 309 -3.72 10.88 -9.65
CA TYR A 309 -4.19 12.18 -10.16
C TYR A 309 -4.46 12.25 -11.66
N GLN A 310 -4.33 11.15 -12.40
CA GLN A 310 -4.52 11.16 -13.86
C GLN A 310 -5.95 10.68 -14.17
N GLU A 311 -6.82 11.61 -14.50
CA GLU A 311 -8.23 11.35 -14.79
C GLU A 311 -8.56 11.49 -16.29
N ASP A 312 -7.56 11.41 -17.15
CA ASP A 312 -7.71 11.54 -18.60
C ASP A 312 -8.28 10.25 -19.22
N GLU A 313 -8.92 10.37 -20.39
CA GLU A 313 -9.30 9.21 -21.19
C GLU A 313 -8.05 8.34 -21.51
N PRO A 314 -8.12 6.99 -21.42
CA PRO A 314 -9.31 6.15 -21.29
C PRO A 314 -9.74 5.83 -19.85
N SER A 315 -9.09 6.39 -18.86
CA SER A 315 -9.28 6.06 -17.44
C SER A 315 -10.60 6.53 -16.83
N LYS A 316 -11.48 7.12 -17.63
CA LYS A 316 -12.76 7.66 -17.16
C LYS A 316 -13.81 6.58 -16.95
N THR A 317 -14.46 6.62 -15.78
CA THR A 317 -15.56 5.70 -15.45
C THR A 317 -16.66 5.76 -16.51
N PRO A 318 -17.12 4.60 -17.05
CA PRO A 318 -18.22 4.55 -18.00
C PRO A 318 -19.51 5.10 -17.40
N GLU A 319 -20.38 5.65 -18.25
CA GLU A 319 -21.67 6.22 -17.85
C GLU A 319 -22.80 5.72 -18.73
N GLY A 320 -24.04 5.79 -18.22
CA GLY A 320 -25.27 5.48 -18.95
C GLY A 320 -25.79 4.07 -18.73
N ILE A 321 -27.12 3.94 -18.67
CA ILE A 321 -27.82 2.69 -18.33
C ILE A 321 -27.51 1.50 -19.26
N GLY A 322 -27.08 1.76 -20.48
CA GLY A 322 -26.74 0.73 -21.47
C GLY A 322 -25.23 0.47 -21.62
N ASN A 323 -24.37 1.13 -20.85
CA ASN A 323 -22.91 1.08 -21.02
C ASN A 323 -22.22 0.50 -19.78
N TRP A 324 -22.25 -0.82 -19.65
CA TRP A 324 -21.66 -1.59 -18.56
C TRP A 324 -20.59 -2.55 -19.09
N PRO A 325 -19.44 -2.05 -19.52
CA PRO A 325 -18.39 -2.90 -20.09
C PRO A 325 -17.81 -3.85 -19.05
N VAL A 326 -17.22 -4.96 -19.53
CA VAL A 326 -16.40 -5.85 -18.68
C VAL A 326 -14.97 -5.32 -18.66
N ALA A 327 -14.39 -5.18 -17.49
CA ALA A 327 -13.00 -4.77 -17.29
C ALA A 327 -12.59 -3.57 -18.17
N PRO A 328 -13.25 -2.42 -18.06
CA PRO A 328 -12.83 -1.22 -18.79
C PRO A 328 -11.46 -0.74 -18.31
N ARG A 329 -10.74 0.01 -19.14
CA ARG A 329 -9.51 0.67 -18.69
C ARG A 329 -9.90 1.79 -17.73
N LEU A 330 -9.57 1.64 -16.45
CA LEU A 330 -9.84 2.61 -15.40
C LEU A 330 -8.58 2.85 -14.57
N LEU A 331 -8.30 4.13 -14.27
CA LEU A 331 -7.21 4.53 -13.38
C LEU A 331 -5.85 3.92 -13.78
N GLU A 332 -5.62 3.78 -15.08
CA GLU A 332 -4.36 3.25 -15.62
C GLU A 332 -3.31 4.37 -15.70
N ASP A 333 -3.02 5.00 -14.57
CA ASP A 333 -2.03 6.06 -14.45
C ASP A 333 -0.65 5.57 -14.90
N VAL A 334 0.04 6.39 -15.69
CA VAL A 334 1.41 6.11 -16.15
C VAL A 334 2.38 6.98 -15.37
N TYR A 335 3.05 6.39 -14.41
CA TYR A 335 3.87 7.08 -13.44
C TYR A 335 5.20 7.58 -13.99
N SER A 336 5.53 8.83 -13.67
CA SER A 336 6.82 9.46 -13.96
C SER A 336 7.88 9.11 -12.90
N VAL A 337 9.12 9.53 -13.14
CA VAL A 337 10.17 9.45 -12.11
C VAL A 337 9.84 10.30 -10.89
N THR A 338 9.21 11.47 -11.06
CA THR A 338 8.75 12.31 -9.94
C THR A 338 7.74 11.57 -9.06
N ASP A 339 6.75 10.91 -9.67
CA ASP A 339 5.77 10.09 -8.94
C ASP A 339 6.46 8.98 -8.14
N ALA A 340 7.49 8.34 -8.71
CA ALA A 340 8.23 7.30 -8.03
C ALA A 340 9.08 7.81 -6.85
N VAL A 341 9.58 9.03 -6.92
CA VAL A 341 10.29 9.67 -5.80
C VAL A 341 9.32 9.97 -4.65
N VAL A 342 8.15 10.55 -4.95
CA VAL A 342 7.08 10.74 -3.95
C VAL A 342 6.66 9.40 -3.34
N PHE A 343 6.41 8.40 -4.17
CA PHE A 343 6.06 7.05 -3.73
C PHE A 343 7.14 6.47 -2.79
N GLY A 344 8.41 6.66 -3.09
CA GLY A 344 9.53 6.26 -2.24
C GLY A 344 9.57 7.00 -0.90
N ASP A 345 9.18 8.28 -0.87
CA ASP A 345 9.05 9.09 0.34
C ASP A 345 7.89 8.60 1.23
N LEU A 346 6.77 8.19 0.62
CA LEU A 346 5.67 7.56 1.36
C LEU A 346 6.10 6.25 2.02
N LEU A 347 6.90 5.41 1.36
CA LEU A 347 7.48 4.21 1.96
C LEU A 347 8.43 4.52 3.11
N ILE A 348 9.26 5.56 2.99
CA ILE A 348 10.11 6.04 4.08
C ILE A 348 9.25 6.46 5.27
N THR A 349 8.15 7.16 5.02
CA THR A 349 7.21 7.60 6.06
C THR A 349 6.53 6.43 6.76
N LEU A 350 6.09 5.41 6.03
CA LEU A 350 5.52 4.19 6.61
C LEU A 350 6.56 3.47 7.49
N LEU A 351 7.82 3.36 7.04
CA LEU A 351 8.90 2.77 7.82
C LEU A 351 9.20 3.56 9.10
N LYS A 352 9.23 4.89 9.05
CA LYS A 352 9.41 5.73 10.25
C LYS A 352 8.35 5.48 11.32
N ASN A 353 7.16 5.05 10.94
CA ASN A 353 6.00 4.86 11.80
C ASN A 353 5.66 3.38 12.06
N VAL A 354 6.61 2.44 11.90
CA VAL A 354 6.38 0.99 12.10
C VAL A 354 5.92 0.61 13.51
N ASN A 355 6.14 1.47 14.50
CA ASN A 355 5.61 1.27 15.85
C ASN A 355 4.08 1.48 15.93
N ARG A 356 3.47 2.10 14.94
CA ARG A 356 2.01 2.34 14.86
C ARG A 356 1.37 1.70 13.65
N VAL A 357 2.06 1.67 12.51
CA VAL A 357 1.59 1.07 11.25
C VAL A 357 2.09 -0.37 11.15
N HIS A 358 1.22 -1.33 11.38
CA HIS A 358 1.57 -2.75 11.35
C HIS A 358 1.12 -3.46 10.06
N ALA A 359 0.34 -2.80 9.24
CA ALA A 359 -0.02 -3.25 7.90
C ALA A 359 -0.17 -2.05 6.97
N ALA A 360 0.15 -2.23 5.70
CA ALA A 360 -0.11 -1.25 4.66
C ALA A 360 -0.38 -1.98 3.34
N SER A 361 -1.23 -1.41 2.47
CA SER A 361 -1.51 -2.00 1.17
C SER A 361 -1.42 -0.94 0.08
N LEU A 362 -0.44 -1.09 -0.79
CA LEU A 362 -0.32 -0.28 -1.99
C LEU A 362 -1.55 -0.45 -2.87
N ALA A 363 -2.25 0.59 -3.17
CA ALA A 363 -3.39 0.60 -4.08
C ALA A 363 -2.94 1.05 -5.48
N GLN A 364 -2.95 0.16 -6.52
CA GLN A 364 -3.22 -1.26 -6.44
C GLN A 364 -2.02 -2.05 -6.98
N LEU A 365 -2.20 -3.34 -7.28
CA LEU A 365 -1.08 -4.20 -7.65
C LEU A 365 -0.80 -4.20 -9.15
N VAL A 366 -1.85 -4.28 -9.98
CA VAL A 366 -1.76 -4.45 -11.43
C VAL A 366 -2.73 -3.53 -12.15
N ASP A 367 -2.26 -2.86 -13.19
CA ASP A 367 -2.95 -1.94 -14.11
C ASP A 367 -3.56 -0.69 -13.44
N VAL A 368 -4.30 -0.83 -12.38
CA VAL A 368 -5.03 0.25 -11.72
C VAL A 368 -4.11 0.98 -10.74
N ILE A 369 -3.70 2.22 -11.05
CA ILE A 369 -2.74 3.01 -10.25
C ILE A 369 -1.61 2.13 -9.67
N ALA A 370 -0.97 1.33 -10.50
CA ALA A 370 -0.22 0.16 -10.09
C ALA A 370 1.27 0.21 -10.48
N PRO A 371 2.16 -0.50 -9.75
CA PRO A 371 3.56 -0.64 -10.13
C PRO A 371 3.78 -1.60 -11.30
N ILE A 372 2.79 -2.44 -11.62
CA ILE A 372 2.83 -3.43 -12.71
C ILE A 372 1.72 -3.09 -13.70
N MET A 373 2.09 -2.92 -14.97
CA MET A 373 1.14 -2.72 -16.05
C MET A 373 1.10 -3.94 -16.96
N THR A 374 -0.04 -4.13 -17.62
CA THR A 374 -0.22 -5.19 -18.61
C THR A 374 -0.89 -4.65 -19.88
N GLU A 375 -0.67 -5.35 -21.00
CA GLU A 375 -1.49 -5.21 -22.19
C GLU A 375 -2.27 -6.51 -22.44
N PRO A 376 -3.57 -6.48 -22.75
CA PRO A 376 -4.33 -7.67 -23.11
C PRO A 376 -3.67 -8.41 -24.28
N ASN A 377 -3.46 -9.72 -24.13
CA ASN A 377 -2.67 -10.55 -25.05
C ASN A 377 -1.23 -10.08 -25.33
N GLY A 378 -0.72 -9.15 -24.53
CA GLY A 378 0.59 -8.50 -24.66
C GLY A 378 1.43 -8.65 -23.39
N PRO A 379 2.57 -7.95 -23.29
CA PRO A 379 3.48 -8.07 -22.16
C PRO A 379 2.95 -7.44 -20.87
N ALA A 380 3.56 -7.85 -19.75
CA ALA A 380 3.56 -7.09 -18.50
C ALA A 380 4.88 -6.35 -18.34
N TRP A 381 4.86 -5.17 -17.69
CA TRP A 381 6.06 -4.37 -17.44
C TRP A 381 6.02 -3.62 -16.12
N ARG A 382 7.19 -3.17 -15.67
CA ARG A 382 7.38 -2.40 -14.44
C ARG A 382 7.15 -0.91 -14.71
N GLN A 383 6.32 -0.28 -13.90
CA GLN A 383 6.27 1.18 -13.80
C GLN A 383 7.43 1.71 -12.94
N THR A 384 7.62 3.00 -12.92
CA THR A 384 8.70 3.66 -12.15
C THR A 384 8.57 3.39 -10.64
N THR A 385 7.35 3.33 -10.10
CA THR A 385 7.03 3.04 -8.70
C THR A 385 7.38 1.62 -8.25
N PHE A 386 7.57 0.70 -9.19
CA PHE A 386 7.99 -0.69 -8.91
C PHE A 386 9.33 -0.74 -8.16
N TYR A 387 10.27 0.10 -8.54
CA TYR A 387 11.65 0.02 -8.04
C TYR A 387 11.79 0.41 -6.56
N PRO A 388 11.26 1.56 -6.09
CA PRO A 388 11.29 1.88 -4.67
C PRO A 388 10.62 0.82 -3.81
N PHE A 389 9.48 0.27 -4.25
CA PHE A 389 8.79 -0.76 -3.49
C PHE A 389 9.63 -2.05 -3.39
N SER A 390 10.07 -2.59 -4.53
CA SER A 390 10.77 -3.87 -4.57
C SER A 390 12.08 -3.87 -3.79
N VAL A 391 12.85 -2.79 -3.88
CA VAL A 391 14.12 -2.67 -3.15
C VAL A 391 13.87 -2.49 -1.66
N THR A 392 12.91 -1.63 -1.27
CA THR A 392 12.56 -1.42 0.13
C THR A 392 12.04 -2.72 0.77
N ALA A 393 11.12 -3.42 0.11
CA ALA A 393 10.61 -4.70 0.58
C ALA A 393 11.71 -5.75 0.75
N LYS A 394 12.64 -5.83 -0.22
CA LYS A 394 13.75 -6.78 -0.17
C LYS A 394 14.69 -6.52 1.01
N LEU A 395 15.01 -5.26 1.30
CA LEU A 395 16.04 -4.89 2.27
C LEU A 395 15.49 -4.67 3.69
N ALA A 396 14.24 -4.20 3.82
CA ALA A 396 13.69 -3.83 5.13
C ALA A 396 12.89 -4.95 5.80
N LYS A 397 12.36 -5.90 5.03
CA LYS A 397 11.51 -6.98 5.56
C LYS A 397 12.24 -7.81 6.63
N GLY A 398 11.58 -8.03 7.77
CA GLY A 398 12.16 -8.73 8.93
C GLY A 398 13.25 -7.96 9.68
N GLY A 399 13.53 -6.73 9.28
CA GLY A 399 14.50 -5.85 9.94
C GLY A 399 13.89 -5.05 11.11
N THR A 400 14.68 -4.13 11.66
CA THR A 400 14.29 -3.20 12.72
C THR A 400 14.61 -1.77 12.26
N VAL A 401 13.61 -0.88 12.32
CA VAL A 401 13.81 0.53 12.03
C VAL A 401 14.54 1.20 13.19
N LEU A 402 15.55 1.98 12.85
CA LEU A 402 16.28 2.84 13.78
C LEU A 402 15.85 4.29 13.54
N GLU A 403 15.75 5.08 14.61
CA GLU A 403 15.48 6.52 14.51
C GLU A 403 16.80 7.28 14.35
N PRO A 404 17.16 7.75 13.15
CA PRO A 404 18.41 8.46 12.95
C PRO A 404 18.27 9.94 13.29
N LYS A 405 19.39 10.58 13.60
CA LYS A 405 19.44 12.03 13.62
C LYS A 405 19.79 12.53 12.23
N LEU A 406 18.82 13.17 11.55
CA LEU A 406 18.99 13.80 10.25
C LEU A 406 19.26 15.29 10.43
N THR A 407 20.28 15.81 9.74
CA THR A 407 20.50 17.24 9.49
C THR A 407 20.49 17.44 7.99
N SER A 408 19.67 18.36 7.49
CA SER A 408 19.47 18.60 6.05
C SER A 408 19.28 20.09 5.78
N PRO A 409 19.72 20.60 4.62
CA PRO A 409 19.18 21.84 4.08
C PRO A 409 17.65 21.76 4.01
N THR A 410 17.01 22.90 3.86
CA THR A 410 15.55 22.98 3.78
C THR A 410 15.13 23.63 2.47
N CYS A 411 13.99 23.23 1.94
CA CYS A 411 13.31 23.86 0.82
C CYS A 411 11.93 24.36 1.24
N ASP A 412 11.47 25.42 0.58
CA ASP A 412 10.14 25.99 0.82
C ASP A 412 9.09 25.29 -0.04
N THR A 413 7.98 24.93 0.57
CA THR A 413 6.80 24.38 -0.12
C THR A 413 5.59 25.28 0.16
N ALA A 414 4.68 25.38 -0.82
CA ALA A 414 3.49 26.19 -0.64
C ALA A 414 2.51 25.59 0.39
N LYS A 415 2.47 24.25 0.48
CA LYS A 415 1.50 23.52 1.32
C LYS A 415 2.03 23.24 2.73
N TYR A 416 3.30 22.91 2.87
CA TYR A 416 3.87 22.43 4.14
C TYR A 416 4.90 23.41 4.76
N GLY A 417 5.12 24.59 4.12
CA GLY A 417 6.14 25.53 4.54
C GLY A 417 7.56 24.99 4.30
N GLU A 418 8.48 25.32 5.21
CA GLU A 418 9.87 24.87 5.14
C GLU A 418 9.99 23.41 5.58
N VAL A 419 10.53 22.55 4.68
CA VAL A 419 10.74 21.12 4.93
C VAL A 419 12.18 20.73 4.63
N PRO A 420 12.73 19.66 5.22
CA PRO A 420 14.05 19.14 4.85
C PRO A 420 14.10 18.75 3.36
N GLU A 421 15.20 19.09 2.68
CA GLU A 421 15.44 18.64 1.31
C GLU A 421 15.66 17.13 1.24
N ILE A 422 16.32 16.56 2.25
CA ILE A 422 16.49 15.11 2.37
C ILE A 422 15.48 14.57 3.38
N ASP A 423 14.75 13.53 2.99
CA ASP A 423 14.07 12.64 3.93
C ASP A 423 14.68 11.25 3.88
N SER A 424 14.79 10.58 5.03
CA SER A 424 15.45 9.28 5.09
C SER A 424 15.04 8.45 6.30
N VAL A 425 15.23 7.13 6.18
CA VAL A 425 15.04 6.15 7.24
C VAL A 425 16.17 5.13 7.22
N ALA A 426 16.55 4.64 8.40
CA ALA A 426 17.56 3.60 8.57
C ALA A 426 16.92 2.30 9.06
N VAL A 427 17.36 1.18 8.49
CA VAL A 427 16.89 -0.17 8.86
C VAL A 427 18.09 -1.06 9.12
N ARG A 428 18.14 -1.65 10.32
CA ARG A 428 19.00 -2.79 10.59
C ARG A 428 18.30 -4.02 10.01
N CYS A 429 18.88 -4.57 8.94
CA CYS A 429 18.28 -5.68 8.19
C CYS A 429 18.30 -6.98 9.00
N ALA A 430 17.49 -7.96 8.60
CA ALA A 430 17.37 -9.25 9.28
C ALA A 430 18.69 -10.04 9.37
N ASP A 431 19.58 -9.87 8.39
CA ASP A 431 20.91 -10.51 8.34
C ASP A 431 22.01 -9.75 9.10
N GLY A 432 21.65 -8.63 9.75
CA GLY A 432 22.57 -7.76 10.49
C GLY A 432 23.30 -6.74 9.61
N SER A 433 23.01 -6.66 8.31
CA SER A 433 23.43 -5.55 7.46
C SER A 433 22.63 -4.27 7.80
N MET A 434 22.98 -3.14 7.19
CA MET A 434 22.32 -1.85 7.40
C MET A 434 21.83 -1.31 6.06
N SER A 435 20.60 -0.81 6.00
CA SER A 435 20.08 -0.10 4.82
C SER A 435 19.59 1.29 5.20
N VAL A 436 19.81 2.23 4.30
CA VAL A 436 19.29 3.60 4.38
C VAL A 436 18.54 3.89 3.09
N PHE A 437 17.29 4.35 3.23
CA PHE A 437 16.49 4.84 2.11
C PHE A 437 16.39 6.35 2.24
N ALA A 438 16.61 7.08 1.16
CA ALA A 438 16.61 8.53 1.15
C ALA A 438 15.97 9.09 -0.13
N VAL A 439 15.29 10.22 -0.01
CA VAL A 439 14.85 11.04 -1.13
C VAL A 439 15.54 12.40 -1.08
N ASN A 440 15.90 12.92 -2.25
CA ASN A 440 16.25 14.33 -2.41
C ASN A 440 15.07 15.06 -3.06
N ARG A 441 14.46 15.96 -2.31
CA ARG A 441 13.29 16.77 -2.73
C ARG A 441 13.68 18.06 -3.46
N SER A 442 14.97 18.43 -3.51
CA SER A 442 15.44 19.58 -4.26
C SER A 442 15.10 19.43 -5.74
N LEU A 443 14.63 20.50 -6.37
CA LEU A 443 14.26 20.50 -7.80
C LEU A 443 15.47 20.69 -8.75
N ASP A 444 16.59 21.22 -8.22
CA ASP A 444 17.68 21.73 -9.03
C ASP A 444 19.09 21.46 -8.47
N SER A 445 19.19 20.89 -7.27
CA SER A 445 20.50 20.78 -6.59
C SER A 445 20.81 19.34 -6.18
N ASP A 446 22.01 18.90 -6.52
CA ASP A 446 22.62 17.73 -5.87
C ASP A 446 22.85 18.03 -4.40
N VAL A 447 22.62 17.05 -3.54
CA VAL A 447 22.88 17.14 -2.10
C VAL A 447 23.93 16.10 -1.71
N ASP A 448 25.05 16.57 -1.12
CA ASP A 448 26.02 15.69 -0.51
C ASP A 448 25.43 15.11 0.78
N PHE A 449 25.31 13.78 0.84
CA PHE A 449 24.69 13.06 1.93
C PHE A 449 25.73 12.18 2.63
N GLU A 450 25.97 12.49 3.89
CA GLU A 450 26.88 11.72 4.76
C GLU A 450 26.07 10.80 5.66
N VAL A 451 26.47 9.53 5.77
CA VAL A 451 25.88 8.55 6.68
C VAL A 451 26.95 8.12 7.69
N LYS A 452 26.70 8.40 8.95
CA LYS A 452 27.50 7.87 10.06
C LYS A 452 26.83 6.61 10.58
N LEU A 453 27.50 5.47 10.38
CA LEU A 453 27.03 4.17 10.82
C LEU A 453 27.15 4.00 12.35
N PRO A 454 26.31 3.15 12.98
CA PRO A 454 26.28 3.04 14.42
C PRO A 454 27.56 2.44 14.99
N GLU A 455 27.82 2.72 16.26
CA GLU A 455 28.99 2.16 16.98
C GLU A 455 28.94 0.62 16.94
N GLY A 456 30.09 0.01 16.73
CA GLY A 456 30.22 -1.45 16.60
C GLY A 456 29.81 -2.01 15.21
N PHE A 457 29.38 -1.17 14.29
CA PHE A 457 29.17 -1.56 12.88
C PHE A 457 30.26 -0.93 12.00
N ALA A 458 31.02 -1.78 11.32
CA ALA A 458 32.00 -1.36 10.32
C ALA A 458 31.67 -2.05 9.01
N ALA A 459 31.28 -1.28 8.00
CA ALA A 459 30.96 -1.79 6.69
C ALA A 459 32.22 -2.14 5.89
N SER A 460 32.22 -3.30 5.25
CA SER A 460 33.23 -3.67 4.25
C SER A 460 32.84 -3.24 2.85
N THR A 461 31.53 -3.16 2.57
CA THR A 461 31.01 -2.72 1.27
C THR A 461 29.84 -1.75 1.43
N ILE A 462 29.62 -0.94 0.40
CA ILE A 462 28.42 -0.15 0.18
C ILE A 462 27.91 -0.41 -1.22
N GLU A 463 26.63 -0.77 -1.33
CA GLU A 463 25.89 -0.76 -2.58
C GLU A 463 24.94 0.44 -2.55
N ALA A 464 24.97 1.28 -3.57
CA ALA A 464 24.12 2.45 -3.70
C ALA A 464 23.36 2.39 -5.03
N LYS A 465 22.04 2.39 -4.96
CA LYS A 465 21.14 2.39 -6.13
C LYS A 465 20.29 3.64 -6.10
N THR A 466 20.27 4.38 -7.20
CA THR A 466 19.49 5.61 -7.33
C THR A 466 18.50 5.51 -8.48
N LEU A 467 17.27 5.94 -8.22
CA LEU A 467 16.23 6.19 -9.21
C LEU A 467 16.18 7.70 -9.47
N HIS A 468 16.50 8.12 -10.69
CA HIS A 468 16.55 9.51 -11.13
C HIS A 468 16.51 9.57 -12.64
N ASP A 469 15.97 10.63 -13.18
CA ASP A 469 16.08 11.01 -14.59
C ASP A 469 16.13 12.54 -14.72
N GLY A 470 16.93 13.05 -15.66
CA GLY A 470 16.98 14.48 -15.93
C GLY A 470 15.69 15.08 -16.51
N ASP A 471 14.83 14.23 -17.07
CA ASP A 471 13.45 14.57 -17.43
C ASP A 471 12.50 14.08 -16.31
N LEU A 472 12.00 15.02 -15.51
CA LEU A 472 11.10 14.73 -14.39
C LEU A 472 9.78 14.05 -14.79
N ASN A 473 9.45 14.08 -16.09
CA ASN A 473 8.27 13.41 -16.66
C ASN A 473 8.62 12.07 -17.32
N ALA A 474 9.85 11.60 -17.24
CA ALA A 474 10.25 10.30 -17.80
C ALA A 474 9.41 9.18 -17.20
N LYS A 475 8.89 8.28 -18.05
CA LYS A 475 7.94 7.22 -17.72
C LYS A 475 8.36 5.91 -18.36
N ASN A 476 7.95 4.80 -17.74
CA ASN A 476 7.98 3.49 -18.38
C ASN A 476 6.63 3.20 -19.03
N THR A 477 6.64 2.90 -20.31
CA THR A 477 5.43 2.69 -21.13
C THR A 477 5.51 1.36 -21.85
N LEU A 478 4.42 0.92 -22.48
CA LEU A 478 4.43 -0.27 -23.34
C LEU A 478 5.52 -0.21 -24.42
N ALA A 479 5.76 0.97 -25.01
CA ALA A 479 6.74 1.16 -26.08
C ALA A 479 8.17 1.27 -25.56
N ASP A 480 8.37 1.76 -24.34
CA ASP A 480 9.68 1.91 -23.68
C ASP A 480 9.58 1.52 -22.21
N GLN A 481 9.75 0.24 -21.93
CA GLN A 481 9.52 -0.36 -20.62
C GLN A 481 10.66 -0.14 -19.62
N ASN A 482 11.80 0.38 -20.08
CA ASN A 482 13.02 0.52 -19.30
C ASN A 482 13.64 1.93 -19.37
N ARG A 483 12.84 2.95 -19.68
CA ARG A 483 13.29 4.35 -19.74
C ARG A 483 13.81 4.83 -18.39
N VAL A 484 13.11 4.48 -17.32
CA VAL A 484 13.47 4.79 -15.93
C VAL A 484 13.74 3.48 -15.20
N VAL A 485 14.98 3.28 -14.76
CA VAL A 485 15.43 2.11 -14.01
C VAL A 485 16.38 2.53 -12.90
N LEU A 486 16.67 1.63 -11.97
CA LEU A 486 17.70 1.86 -10.95
C LEU A 486 19.10 1.83 -11.57
N HIS A 487 19.91 2.80 -11.21
CA HIS A 487 21.32 2.88 -11.59
C HIS A 487 22.23 2.78 -10.37
N ASP A 488 23.44 2.25 -10.57
CA ASP A 488 24.50 2.34 -9.56
C ASP A 488 24.87 3.80 -9.33
N ASN A 489 24.86 4.24 -8.08
CA ASN A 489 25.36 5.56 -7.73
C ASN A 489 26.88 5.52 -7.52
N GLY A 490 27.62 5.84 -8.57
CA GLY A 490 29.08 5.79 -8.60
C GLY A 490 29.79 6.82 -7.68
N THR A 491 29.05 7.72 -7.03
CA THR A 491 29.58 8.68 -6.08
C THR A 491 29.72 8.13 -4.66
N ALA A 492 29.05 6.99 -4.38
CA ALA A 492 29.05 6.39 -3.04
C ALA A 492 30.45 5.90 -2.63
N LYS A 493 30.89 6.29 -1.43
CA LYS A 493 32.20 5.96 -0.87
C LYS A 493 32.09 5.63 0.60
N LEU A 494 32.89 4.64 1.04
CA LEU A 494 33.15 4.37 2.46
C LEU A 494 34.48 4.99 2.87
N ASP A 495 34.58 5.45 4.12
CA ASP A 495 35.86 5.78 4.72
C ASP A 495 36.71 4.52 4.95
N SER A 496 37.99 4.69 5.22
CA SER A 496 38.93 3.57 5.42
C SER A 496 38.62 2.68 6.63
N GLN A 497 37.73 3.14 7.51
CA GLN A 497 37.32 2.40 8.73
C GLN A 497 35.94 1.74 8.56
N GLY A 498 35.25 2.00 7.44
CA GLY A 498 33.89 1.51 7.20
C GLY A 498 32.82 2.09 8.15
N LYS A 499 33.10 3.28 8.73
CA LYS A 499 32.22 3.90 9.72
C LYS A 499 31.38 5.05 9.18
N ASN A 500 31.88 5.69 8.11
CA ASN A 500 31.19 6.79 7.46
C ASN A 500 31.10 6.52 5.96
N ALA A 501 29.98 6.87 5.41
CA ALA A 501 29.76 6.87 3.96
C ALA A 501 29.40 8.26 3.47
N SER A 502 29.74 8.56 2.22
CA SER A 502 29.31 9.76 1.52
C SER A 502 28.75 9.38 0.15
N VAL A 503 27.71 10.06 -0.29
CA VAL A 503 27.09 9.90 -1.61
C VAL A 503 26.48 11.22 -2.06
N SER A 504 26.53 11.54 -3.34
CA SER A 504 25.81 12.67 -3.90
C SER A 504 24.45 12.18 -4.40
N LEU A 505 23.36 12.82 -3.92
CA LEU A 505 22.00 12.53 -4.28
C LEU A 505 21.53 13.57 -5.31
N PRO A 506 21.24 13.18 -6.56
CA PRO A 506 20.79 14.12 -7.59
C PRO A 506 19.41 14.71 -7.23
N PRO A 507 19.03 15.85 -7.81
CA PRO A 507 17.72 16.45 -7.57
C PRO A 507 16.60 15.50 -7.99
N VAL A 508 15.50 15.53 -7.29
CA VAL A 508 14.33 14.64 -7.50
C VAL A 508 14.78 13.19 -7.70
N SER A 509 15.28 12.60 -6.63
CA SER A 509 15.78 11.22 -6.64
C SER A 509 15.35 10.43 -5.42
N TRP A 510 15.26 9.12 -5.60
CA TRP A 510 15.17 8.14 -4.52
C TRP A 510 16.41 7.25 -4.54
N THR A 511 17.01 7.01 -3.40
CA THR A 511 18.25 6.24 -3.28
C THR A 511 18.17 5.24 -2.14
N ALA A 512 18.61 4.00 -2.40
CA ALA A 512 18.87 2.98 -1.40
C ALA A 512 20.37 2.78 -1.23
N LEU A 513 20.84 2.86 0.01
CA LEU A 513 22.21 2.50 0.42
C LEU A 513 22.14 1.21 1.22
N HIS A 514 22.97 0.24 0.88
CA HIS A 514 23.05 -1.03 1.60
C HIS A 514 24.50 -1.29 2.01
N PHE A 515 24.71 -1.50 3.31
CA PHE A 515 26.01 -1.66 3.95
C PHE A 515 26.14 -3.09 4.48
N THR A 516 27.17 -3.83 4.03
CA THR A 516 27.48 -5.16 4.55
C THR A 516 28.81 -5.14 5.31
N ARG A 517 28.94 -6.04 6.30
CA ARG A 517 30.19 -6.21 7.08
C ARG A 517 31.23 -7.02 6.32
#